data_aaee19b837127dae754a34085a4cc171
#
_entry.id   aaee19b837127dae754a34085a4cc171
#
_cell.length_a   1.000
_cell.length_b   1.000
_cell.length_c   1.000
_cell.angle_alpha   90.00
_cell.angle_beta   90.00
_cell.angle_gamma   90.00
#
_symmetry.space_group_name_H-M   'P 1'
#
loop_
_entity.id
_entity.type
_entity.pdbx_description
1 polymer ?
#
loop_
_entity_poly.entity_id
_entity_poly.type
_entity_poly.pdbx_seq_one_letter_code
_entity_poly.pdbx_strand_id
1 'polypeptide(L)'
;MKTVSILVPESAVLQGIADPRYMFTAVNEFLKNAGKQPLFHVQLIGLSKEVKFNGGAFSIHTDLLLDEAKKTDLIIVPPLSGDLNTAIKLNREFLPWIVDQYHKGAEVASLCLGAFLLASTGLLNGKKCSTHWLFANEFRNMFPEVELVDEKVITEESHLYSSGGATSYWNLLLYLIEKYTTREMAILASKYFVIDMGRND
;
A
#
# COMPACT_ATOMS: atom_id res chain seq x y z
N MET A 1 4.86 17.54 -7.65
CA MET A 1 5.20 16.10 -7.76
C MET A 1 4.84 15.45 -6.44
N LYS A 2 4.11 14.32 -6.46
CA LYS A 2 3.73 13.57 -5.25
C LYS A 2 4.76 12.48 -4.96
N THR A 3 5.25 12.41 -3.74
CA THR A 3 6.14 11.35 -3.29
C THR A 3 5.32 10.16 -2.82
N VAL A 4 5.50 9.02 -3.48
CA VAL A 4 4.89 7.73 -3.13
C VAL A 4 5.97 6.84 -2.53
N SER A 5 5.83 6.55 -1.25
CA SER A 5 6.75 5.69 -0.49
C SER A 5 6.14 4.30 -0.35
N ILE A 6 6.73 3.32 -1.01
CA ILE A 6 6.34 1.92 -0.90
C ILE A 6 7.26 1.28 0.14
N LEU A 7 6.68 0.78 1.21
CA LEU A 7 7.45 0.08 2.24
C LEU A 7 7.94 -1.29 1.73
N VAL A 8 9.12 -1.68 2.18
CA VAL A 8 9.72 -2.99 1.87
C VAL A 8 9.95 -3.75 3.19
N PRO A 9 8.85 -4.24 3.83
CA PRO A 9 8.97 -4.96 5.07
C PRO A 9 9.52 -6.38 4.87
N GLU A 10 10.14 -6.91 5.91
CA GLU A 10 10.43 -8.34 6.02
C GLU A 10 9.13 -9.15 5.92
N SER A 11 9.16 -10.29 5.28
CA SER A 11 7.98 -11.15 5.04
C SER A 11 6.89 -10.52 4.17
N ALA A 12 7.18 -9.47 3.40
CA ALA A 12 6.22 -8.94 2.44
C ALA A 12 5.99 -9.88 1.26
N VAL A 13 4.82 -9.76 0.63
CA VAL A 13 4.55 -10.36 -0.67
C VAL A 13 5.17 -9.47 -1.75
N LEU A 14 6.10 -10.01 -2.54
CA LEU A 14 6.89 -9.29 -3.54
C LEU A 14 6.02 -8.47 -4.51
N GLN A 15 4.91 -9.06 -4.98
CA GLN A 15 3.97 -8.41 -5.90
C GLN A 15 3.38 -7.12 -5.31
N GLY A 16 3.08 -7.12 -4.00
CA GLY A 16 2.56 -5.93 -3.33
C GLY A 16 3.54 -4.75 -3.25
N ILE A 17 4.81 -4.96 -3.59
CA ILE A 17 5.84 -3.92 -3.71
C ILE A 17 6.05 -3.56 -5.18
N ALA A 18 6.20 -4.57 -6.04
CA ALA A 18 6.52 -4.41 -7.45
C ALA A 18 5.36 -3.78 -8.25
N ASP A 19 4.13 -4.25 -8.02
CA ASP A 19 2.94 -3.80 -8.77
C ASP A 19 2.62 -2.32 -8.55
N PRO A 20 2.57 -1.78 -7.31
CA PRO A 20 2.38 -0.34 -7.10
C PRO A 20 3.50 0.49 -7.76
N ARG A 21 4.76 0.05 -7.62
CA ARG A 21 5.88 0.74 -8.28
C ARG A 21 5.68 0.78 -9.80
N TYR A 22 5.30 -0.35 -10.40
CA TYR A 22 5.07 -0.44 -11.83
C TYR A 22 3.89 0.44 -12.27
N MET A 23 2.77 0.41 -11.56
CA MET A 23 1.60 1.23 -11.92
C MET A 23 1.90 2.72 -11.87
N PHE A 24 2.45 3.25 -10.78
CA PHE A 24 2.75 4.68 -10.65
C PHE A 24 3.79 5.15 -11.67
N THR A 25 4.80 4.32 -11.97
CA THR A 25 5.79 4.66 -13.00
C THR A 25 5.21 4.60 -14.42
N ALA A 26 4.35 3.63 -14.74
CA ALA A 26 3.65 3.56 -16.02
C ALA A 26 2.73 4.77 -16.23
N VAL A 27 2.02 5.21 -15.19
CA VAL A 27 1.19 6.43 -15.26
C VAL A 27 2.02 7.67 -15.53
N ASN A 28 3.24 7.77 -14.98
CA ASN A 28 4.16 8.85 -15.34
C ASN A 28 4.51 8.84 -16.83
N GLU A 29 4.74 7.67 -17.44
CA GLU A 29 4.98 7.58 -18.88
C GLU A 29 3.73 7.95 -19.70
N PHE A 30 2.53 7.57 -19.24
CA PHE A 30 1.30 8.00 -19.90
C PHE A 30 1.12 9.52 -19.84
N LEU A 31 1.44 10.15 -18.72
CA LEU A 31 1.41 11.61 -18.57
C LEU A 31 2.41 12.26 -19.53
N LYS A 32 3.64 11.77 -19.63
CA LYS A 32 4.65 12.27 -20.58
C LYS A 32 4.17 12.16 -22.02
N ASN A 33 3.62 11.01 -22.41
CA ASN A 33 3.07 10.77 -23.75
C ASN A 33 1.90 11.71 -24.08
N ALA A 34 1.16 12.17 -23.05
CA ALA A 34 0.11 13.19 -23.16
C ALA A 34 0.65 14.64 -23.09
N GLY A 35 1.97 14.85 -23.15
CA GLY A 35 2.60 16.17 -23.06
C GLY A 35 2.55 16.81 -21.67
N LYS A 36 2.30 16.02 -20.61
CA LYS A 36 2.23 16.48 -19.22
C LYS A 36 3.51 16.13 -18.45
N GLN A 37 3.76 16.84 -17.36
CA GLN A 37 4.87 16.49 -16.47
C GLN A 37 4.55 15.22 -15.65
N PRO A 38 5.54 14.38 -15.33
CA PRO A 38 5.39 13.29 -14.38
C PRO A 38 4.87 13.79 -13.04
N LEU A 39 3.92 13.06 -12.46
CA LEU A 39 3.30 13.46 -11.20
C LEU A 39 3.92 12.74 -9.99
N PHE A 40 4.36 11.49 -10.15
CA PHE A 40 4.76 10.64 -9.04
C PHE A 40 6.29 10.49 -8.96
N HIS A 41 6.83 10.73 -7.77
CA HIS A 41 8.16 10.30 -7.39
C HIS A 41 8.01 9.04 -6.53
N VAL A 42 8.34 7.88 -7.09
CA VAL A 42 8.15 6.58 -6.42
C VAL A 42 9.46 6.12 -5.83
N GLN A 43 9.46 5.81 -4.53
CA GLN A 43 10.62 5.34 -3.79
C GLN A 43 10.30 4.11 -2.94
N LEU A 44 11.25 3.20 -2.83
CA LEU A 44 11.19 2.02 -1.98
C LEU A 44 11.91 2.32 -0.66
N ILE A 45 11.21 2.13 0.47
CA ILE A 45 11.74 2.40 1.81
C ILE A 45 11.84 1.11 2.60
N GLY A 46 13.01 0.80 3.12
CA GLY A 46 13.26 -0.39 3.93
C GLY A 46 13.95 -0.12 5.25
N LEU A 47 13.99 -1.14 6.09
CA LEU A 47 14.82 -1.16 7.31
C LEU A 47 16.26 -1.57 7.00
N SER A 48 16.49 -2.16 5.83
CA SER A 48 17.81 -2.55 5.31
C SER A 48 17.93 -2.19 3.84
N LYS A 49 19.17 -2.09 3.35
CA LYS A 49 19.47 -1.76 1.93
C LYS A 49 19.01 -2.86 0.95
N GLU A 50 18.89 -4.09 1.43
CA GLU A 50 18.45 -5.24 0.66
C GLU A 50 17.53 -6.11 1.53
N VAL A 51 16.34 -6.45 0.99
CA VAL A 51 15.39 -7.38 1.61
C VAL A 51 15.22 -8.58 0.70
N LYS A 52 15.38 -9.78 1.26
CA LYS A 52 15.29 -11.06 0.53
C LYS A 52 13.92 -11.70 0.69
N PHE A 53 13.40 -12.24 -0.40
CA PHE A 53 12.09 -12.87 -0.47
C PHE A 53 12.20 -14.32 -0.95
N ASN A 54 11.22 -15.14 -0.57
CA ASN A 54 11.11 -16.55 -0.99
C ASN A 54 12.41 -17.34 -0.76
N GLY A 55 12.96 -17.27 0.45
CA GLY A 55 14.19 -17.98 0.78
C GLY A 55 15.43 -17.45 0.05
N GLY A 56 15.40 -16.22 -0.44
CA GLY A 56 16.50 -15.61 -1.18
C GLY A 56 16.43 -15.78 -2.70
N ALA A 57 15.32 -16.34 -3.21
CA ALA A 57 15.10 -16.44 -4.67
C ALA A 57 14.98 -15.08 -5.35
N PHE A 58 14.52 -14.07 -4.60
CA PHE A 58 14.41 -12.68 -5.04
C PHE A 58 14.96 -11.75 -3.96
N SER A 59 15.50 -10.60 -4.38
CA SER A 59 15.82 -9.50 -3.47
C SER A 59 15.36 -8.17 -4.05
N ILE A 60 15.03 -7.23 -3.15
CA ILE A 60 14.73 -5.84 -3.47
C ILE A 60 15.78 -4.97 -2.82
N HIS A 61 16.42 -4.12 -3.61
CA HIS A 61 17.23 -3.02 -3.12
C HIS A 61 16.33 -1.82 -2.83
N THR A 62 16.40 -1.29 -1.63
CA THR A 62 15.63 -0.11 -1.23
C THR A 62 16.31 1.16 -1.72
N ASP A 63 15.50 2.14 -2.13
CA ASP A 63 16.01 3.44 -2.56
C ASP A 63 16.54 4.24 -1.35
N LEU A 64 15.82 4.14 -0.22
CA LEU A 64 16.15 4.80 1.05
C LEU A 64 16.00 3.85 2.24
N LEU A 65 16.79 4.07 3.28
CA LEU A 65 16.49 3.55 4.62
C LEU A 65 15.40 4.40 5.27
N LEU A 66 14.71 3.83 6.24
CA LEU A 66 13.58 4.47 6.92
C LEU A 66 13.97 5.82 7.57
N ASP A 67 15.15 5.91 8.16
CA ASP A 67 15.69 7.12 8.79
C ASP A 67 16.13 8.20 7.79
N GLU A 68 16.38 7.83 6.54
CA GLU A 68 16.69 8.74 5.44
C GLU A 68 15.42 9.37 4.82
N ALA A 69 14.25 8.72 5.00
CA ALA A 69 12.98 9.13 4.39
C ALA A 69 12.31 10.27 5.17
N LYS A 70 12.45 11.51 4.66
CA LYS A 70 12.05 12.74 5.39
C LYS A 70 10.56 13.06 5.28
N LYS A 71 9.99 12.99 4.06
CA LYS A 71 8.60 13.36 3.78
C LYS A 71 8.05 12.49 2.66
N THR A 72 6.77 12.12 2.80
CA THR A 72 6.00 11.45 1.76
C THR A 72 4.60 12.01 1.67
N ASP A 73 3.94 11.85 0.52
CA ASP A 73 2.54 12.23 0.34
C ASP A 73 1.61 11.02 0.39
N LEU A 74 2.12 9.84 0.02
CA LEU A 74 1.40 8.58 0.07
C LEU A 74 2.33 7.46 0.54
N ILE A 75 1.89 6.69 1.51
CA ILE A 75 2.55 5.47 1.97
C ILE A 75 1.76 4.26 1.44
N ILE A 76 2.44 3.34 0.78
CA ILE A 76 1.90 2.03 0.41
C ILE A 76 2.45 0.99 1.38
N VAL A 77 1.56 0.33 2.10
CA VAL A 77 1.87 -0.77 3.00
C VAL A 77 1.54 -2.09 2.29
N PRO A 78 2.55 -2.83 1.80
CA PRO A 78 2.33 -4.05 1.04
C PRO A 78 1.80 -5.19 1.92
N PRO A 79 1.23 -6.25 1.32
CA PRO A 79 0.79 -7.43 2.05
C PRO A 79 1.96 -8.09 2.77
N LEU A 80 1.71 -8.53 4.00
CA LEU A 80 2.59 -9.43 4.74
C LEU A 80 2.26 -10.89 4.43
N SER A 81 3.17 -11.80 4.76
CA SER A 81 3.01 -13.25 4.59
C SER A 81 3.59 -14.01 5.79
N GLY A 82 3.24 -15.29 5.90
CA GLY A 82 3.67 -16.15 7.01
C GLY A 82 2.87 -15.88 8.30
N ASP A 83 3.50 -16.08 9.44
CA ASP A 83 2.92 -15.76 10.74
C ASP A 83 2.87 -14.24 10.94
N LEU A 84 1.66 -13.69 10.99
CA LEU A 84 1.44 -12.23 11.00
C LEU A 84 1.94 -11.57 12.29
N ASN A 85 1.89 -12.25 13.43
CA ASN A 85 2.44 -11.73 14.68
C ASN A 85 3.96 -11.54 14.58
N THR A 86 4.65 -12.53 14.00
CA THR A 86 6.10 -12.45 13.76
C THR A 86 6.42 -11.39 12.73
N ALA A 87 5.68 -11.34 11.62
CA ALA A 87 5.88 -10.35 10.57
C ALA A 87 5.73 -8.91 11.10
N ILE A 88 4.70 -8.62 11.93
CA ILE A 88 4.51 -7.32 12.57
C ILE A 88 5.71 -6.98 13.48
N LYS A 89 6.16 -7.94 14.30
CA LYS A 89 7.31 -7.73 15.21
C LYS A 89 8.59 -7.38 14.47
N LEU A 90 8.88 -8.08 13.36
CA LEU A 90 10.04 -7.82 12.51
C LEU A 90 10.01 -6.41 11.89
N ASN A 91 8.83 -5.88 11.66
CA ASN A 91 8.60 -4.61 10.96
C ASN A 91 8.12 -3.48 11.86
N ARG A 92 8.23 -3.64 13.19
CA ARG A 92 7.71 -2.68 14.18
C ARG A 92 8.28 -1.27 14.04
N GLU A 93 9.48 -1.14 13.49
CA GLU A 93 10.14 0.16 13.31
C GLU A 93 9.42 1.05 12.28
N PHE A 94 8.66 0.47 11.36
CA PHE A 94 7.82 1.25 10.45
C PHE A 94 6.65 1.95 11.16
N LEU A 95 6.15 1.40 12.28
CA LEU A 95 4.92 1.89 12.92
C LEU A 95 5.01 3.36 13.34
N PRO A 96 6.00 3.80 14.13
CA PRO A 96 6.11 5.20 14.52
C PRO A 96 6.36 6.13 13.34
N TRP A 97 7.05 5.67 12.29
CA TRP A 97 7.28 6.46 11.10
C TRP A 97 5.98 6.67 10.30
N ILE A 98 5.16 5.63 10.12
CA ILE A 98 3.84 5.73 9.48
C ILE A 98 2.98 6.74 10.23
N VAL A 99 2.92 6.66 11.56
CA VAL A 99 2.14 7.59 12.41
C VAL A 99 2.63 9.03 12.24
N ASP A 100 3.94 9.24 12.29
CA ASP A 100 4.54 10.57 12.13
C ASP A 100 4.23 11.18 10.75
N GLN A 101 4.40 10.39 9.68
CA GLN A 101 4.10 10.86 8.32
C GLN A 101 2.60 11.14 8.11
N TYR A 102 1.72 10.29 8.66
CA TYR A 102 0.28 10.51 8.63
C TYR A 102 -0.10 11.82 9.32
N HIS A 103 0.43 12.11 10.50
CA HIS A 103 0.19 13.37 11.20
C HIS A 103 0.77 14.59 10.47
N LYS A 104 1.77 14.39 9.61
CA LYS A 104 2.31 15.42 8.70
C LYS A 104 1.52 15.57 7.40
N GLY A 105 0.41 14.83 7.26
CA GLY A 105 -0.52 14.93 6.14
C GLY A 105 -0.31 13.90 5.02
N ALA A 106 0.52 12.88 5.23
CA ALA A 106 0.60 11.76 4.30
C ALA A 106 -0.68 10.92 4.34
N GLU A 107 -1.09 10.42 3.19
CA GLU A 107 -2.13 9.41 3.07
C GLU A 107 -1.50 8.02 3.20
N VAL A 108 -2.24 7.02 3.71
CA VAL A 108 -1.72 5.66 3.90
C VAL A 108 -2.66 4.65 3.27
N ALA A 109 -2.13 3.82 2.38
CA ALA A 109 -2.87 2.76 1.69
C ALA A 109 -2.28 1.39 2.03
N SER A 110 -3.07 0.55 2.67
CA SER A 110 -2.70 -0.83 2.95
C SER A 110 -3.28 -1.78 1.91
N LEU A 111 -2.45 -2.67 1.41
CA LEU A 111 -2.81 -3.67 0.42
C LEU A 111 -3.01 -5.02 1.10
N CYS A 112 -4.22 -5.59 0.98
CA CYS A 112 -4.52 -6.94 1.47
C CYS A 112 -4.09 -7.13 2.95
N LEU A 113 -3.17 -8.06 3.26
CA LEU A 113 -2.64 -8.31 4.61
C LEU A 113 -1.72 -7.18 5.14
N GLY A 114 -1.42 -6.16 4.35
CA GLY A 114 -0.78 -4.93 4.85
C GLY A 114 -1.63 -4.18 5.87
N ALA A 115 -2.94 -4.43 5.89
CA ALA A 115 -3.86 -3.92 6.88
C ALA A 115 -3.46 -4.29 8.33
N PHE A 116 -2.82 -5.44 8.54
CA PHE A 116 -2.32 -5.85 9.86
C PHE A 116 -1.20 -4.94 10.37
N LEU A 117 -0.27 -4.56 9.50
CA LEU A 117 0.78 -3.62 9.87
C LEU A 117 0.21 -2.22 10.11
N LEU A 118 -0.73 -1.77 9.27
CA LEU A 118 -1.39 -0.48 9.44
C LEU A 118 -2.24 -0.45 10.72
N ALA A 119 -3.02 -1.50 11.02
CA ALA A 119 -3.80 -1.59 12.26
C ALA A 119 -2.92 -1.56 13.51
N SER A 120 -1.72 -2.14 13.44
CA SER A 120 -0.75 -2.12 14.54
C SER A 120 -0.25 -0.72 14.90
N THR A 121 -0.44 0.28 14.04
CA THR A 121 -0.15 1.69 14.35
C THR A 121 -1.19 2.35 15.27
N GLY A 122 -2.38 1.75 15.44
CA GLY A 122 -3.53 2.34 16.12
C GLY A 122 -4.31 3.37 15.29
N LEU A 123 -3.84 3.75 14.10
CA LEU A 123 -4.51 4.75 13.25
C LEU A 123 -5.89 4.30 12.76
N LEU A 124 -6.14 2.98 12.70
CA LEU A 124 -7.41 2.40 12.27
C LEU A 124 -8.43 2.24 13.41
N ASN A 125 -8.08 2.51 14.66
CA ASN A 125 -9.01 2.38 15.78
C ASN A 125 -10.26 3.24 15.58
N GLY A 126 -11.45 2.62 15.70
CA GLY A 126 -12.76 3.25 15.46
C GLY A 126 -13.04 3.56 13.98
N LYS A 127 -12.25 3.04 13.03
CA LYS A 127 -12.41 3.28 11.59
C LYS A 127 -12.65 1.99 10.82
N LYS A 128 -13.22 2.15 9.63
CA LYS A 128 -13.47 1.05 8.69
C LYS A 128 -12.19 0.63 8.00
N CYS A 129 -12.01 -0.69 7.91
CA CYS A 129 -10.89 -1.31 7.21
C CYS A 129 -11.35 -2.56 6.48
N SER A 130 -10.75 -2.87 5.35
CA SER A 130 -10.86 -4.16 4.69
C SER A 130 -9.51 -4.87 4.68
N THR A 131 -9.54 -6.19 4.66
CA THR A 131 -8.35 -7.05 4.55
C THR A 131 -8.71 -8.31 3.77
N HIS A 132 -7.77 -9.24 3.62
CA HIS A 132 -8.06 -10.50 2.96
C HIS A 132 -9.10 -11.32 3.76
N TRP A 133 -10.20 -11.69 3.12
CA TRP A 133 -11.34 -12.38 3.76
C TRP A 133 -10.94 -13.63 4.57
N LEU A 134 -9.95 -14.39 4.10
CA LEU A 134 -9.46 -15.59 4.78
C LEU A 134 -8.89 -15.29 6.18
N PHE A 135 -8.40 -14.08 6.41
CA PHE A 135 -7.79 -13.63 7.64
C PHE A 135 -8.70 -12.69 8.46
N ALA A 136 -9.97 -12.56 8.08
CA ALA A 136 -10.91 -11.65 8.73
C ALA A 136 -11.08 -11.95 10.23
N ASN A 137 -11.21 -13.22 10.61
CA ASN A 137 -11.35 -13.60 12.02
C ASN A 137 -10.07 -13.32 12.82
N GLU A 138 -8.90 -13.59 12.26
CA GLU A 138 -7.63 -13.28 12.91
C GLU A 138 -7.48 -11.77 13.09
N PHE A 139 -7.82 -10.97 12.06
CA PHE A 139 -7.80 -9.53 12.14
C PHE A 139 -8.70 -8.97 13.24
N ARG A 140 -9.97 -9.44 13.32
CA ARG A 140 -10.91 -9.02 14.39
C ARG A 140 -10.40 -9.37 15.80
N ASN A 141 -9.76 -10.53 15.94
CA ASN A 141 -9.21 -10.95 17.24
C ASN A 141 -8.00 -10.10 17.64
N MET A 142 -7.15 -9.70 16.69
CA MET A 142 -5.97 -8.89 16.97
C MET A 142 -6.29 -7.41 17.14
N PHE A 143 -7.29 -6.90 16.41
CA PHE A 143 -7.63 -5.48 16.36
C PHE A 143 -9.13 -5.25 16.59
N PRO A 144 -9.65 -5.55 17.79
CA PRO A 144 -11.09 -5.47 18.09
C PRO A 144 -11.66 -4.05 18.02
N GLU A 145 -10.81 -3.02 18.06
CA GLU A 145 -11.22 -1.61 17.94
C GLU A 145 -11.39 -1.15 16.50
N VAL A 146 -11.02 -1.97 15.50
CA VAL A 146 -11.13 -1.65 14.07
C VAL A 146 -12.44 -2.23 13.53
N GLU A 147 -13.24 -1.43 12.83
CA GLU A 147 -14.45 -1.89 12.14
C GLU A 147 -14.07 -2.61 10.83
N LEU A 148 -13.90 -3.93 10.90
CA LEU A 148 -13.59 -4.71 9.70
C LEU A 148 -14.83 -4.88 8.82
N VAL A 149 -14.75 -4.40 7.58
CA VAL A 149 -15.78 -4.49 6.54
C VAL A 149 -15.26 -5.45 5.46
N ASP A 150 -15.51 -6.74 5.62
CA ASP A 150 -14.96 -7.82 4.78
C ASP A 150 -15.72 -8.02 3.46
N GLU A 151 -16.89 -7.41 3.30
CA GLU A 151 -17.68 -7.36 2.08
C GLU A 151 -17.21 -6.29 1.07
N LYS A 152 -16.35 -5.35 1.50
CA LYS A 152 -15.84 -4.28 0.64
C LYS A 152 -14.44 -4.57 0.11
N VAL A 153 -14.27 -4.33 -1.17
CA VAL A 153 -12.96 -4.43 -1.82
C VAL A 153 -12.06 -3.28 -1.41
N ILE A 154 -12.62 -2.07 -1.25
CA ILE A 154 -11.89 -0.86 -0.88
C ILE A 154 -12.62 -0.14 0.25
N THR A 155 -11.88 0.32 1.25
CA THR A 155 -12.36 1.29 2.22
C THR A 155 -11.50 2.54 2.19
N GLU A 156 -12.13 3.69 2.44
CA GLU A 156 -11.48 4.97 2.62
C GLU A 156 -12.09 5.68 3.82
N GLU A 157 -11.25 6.04 4.77
CA GLU A 157 -11.66 6.85 5.90
C GLU A 157 -10.48 7.67 6.44
N SER A 158 -10.66 8.99 6.55
CA SER A 158 -9.64 9.90 7.10
C SER A 158 -8.25 9.76 6.43
N HIS A 159 -8.20 9.66 5.10
CA HIS A 159 -6.95 9.47 4.33
C HIS A 159 -6.23 8.14 4.60
N LEU A 160 -6.92 7.18 5.21
CA LEU A 160 -6.50 5.79 5.34
C LEU A 160 -7.29 4.95 4.35
N TYR A 161 -6.58 4.17 3.56
CA TYR A 161 -7.15 3.30 2.53
C TYR A 161 -6.80 1.85 2.83
N SER A 162 -7.71 0.95 2.57
CA SER A 162 -7.41 -0.48 2.62
C SER A 162 -8.10 -1.23 1.49
N SER A 163 -7.53 -2.36 1.11
CA SER A 163 -8.14 -3.26 0.14
C SER A 163 -8.14 -4.70 0.62
N GLY A 164 -9.20 -5.42 0.27
CA GLY A 164 -9.29 -6.85 0.47
C GLY A 164 -8.60 -7.64 -0.66
N GLY A 165 -8.54 -8.96 -0.52
CA GLY A 165 -8.18 -9.90 -1.58
C GLY A 165 -6.77 -9.81 -2.16
N ALA A 166 -6.31 -10.91 -2.78
CA ALA A 166 -4.93 -11.01 -3.27
C ALA A 166 -4.63 -10.16 -4.51
N THR A 167 -5.64 -9.87 -5.33
CA THR A 167 -5.52 -9.06 -6.55
C THR A 167 -6.39 -7.82 -6.54
N SER A 168 -7.31 -7.68 -5.61
CA SER A 168 -8.22 -6.54 -5.53
C SER A 168 -7.54 -5.23 -5.14
N TYR A 169 -6.32 -5.27 -4.61
CA TYR A 169 -5.54 -4.05 -4.38
C TYR A 169 -5.24 -3.27 -5.67
N TRP A 170 -5.28 -3.90 -6.84
CA TRP A 170 -5.18 -3.20 -8.12
C TRP A 170 -6.30 -2.19 -8.29
N ASN A 171 -7.51 -2.49 -7.81
CA ASN A 171 -8.63 -1.54 -7.82
C ASN A 171 -8.36 -0.35 -6.89
N LEU A 172 -7.73 -0.58 -5.71
CA LEU A 172 -7.29 0.53 -4.85
C LEU A 172 -6.22 1.39 -5.53
N LEU A 173 -5.25 0.76 -6.21
CA LEU A 173 -4.24 1.53 -6.96
C LEU A 173 -4.88 2.37 -8.07
N LEU A 174 -5.84 1.81 -8.85
CA LEU A 174 -6.59 2.57 -9.87
C LEU A 174 -7.38 3.72 -9.24
N TYR A 175 -8.02 3.49 -8.09
CA TYR A 175 -8.72 4.53 -7.34
C TYR A 175 -7.77 5.68 -6.96
N LEU A 176 -6.57 5.38 -6.46
CA LEU A 176 -5.56 6.39 -6.13
C LEU A 176 -5.05 7.11 -7.39
N ILE A 177 -4.88 6.42 -8.52
CA ILE A 177 -4.55 7.06 -9.79
C ILE A 177 -5.65 8.04 -10.22
N GLU A 178 -6.93 7.63 -10.16
CA GLU A 178 -8.06 8.53 -10.47
C GLU A 178 -8.06 9.76 -9.56
N LYS A 179 -7.89 9.55 -8.26
CA LYS A 179 -7.85 10.61 -7.24
C LYS A 179 -6.75 11.64 -7.47
N TYR A 180 -5.56 11.19 -7.86
CA TYR A 180 -4.40 12.09 -8.00
C TYR A 180 -4.22 12.65 -9.41
N THR A 181 -4.85 12.04 -10.39
CA THR A 181 -4.75 12.45 -11.80
C THR A 181 -6.12 12.80 -12.37
N THR A 182 -6.67 11.95 -13.20
CA THR A 182 -8.01 12.08 -13.78
C THR A 182 -8.62 10.70 -14.02
N ARG A 183 -9.95 10.67 -14.20
CA ARG A 183 -10.67 9.45 -14.56
C ARG A 183 -10.17 8.85 -15.88
N GLU A 184 -9.85 9.69 -16.89
CA GLU A 184 -9.32 9.22 -18.18
C GLU A 184 -7.98 8.52 -18.01
N MET A 185 -7.13 9.01 -17.09
CA MET A 185 -5.84 8.37 -16.80
C MET A 185 -6.03 7.03 -16.09
N ALA A 186 -6.99 6.93 -15.16
CA ALA A 186 -7.33 5.66 -14.51
C ALA A 186 -7.91 4.66 -15.54
N ILE A 187 -8.77 5.10 -16.48
CA ILE A 187 -9.26 4.26 -17.57
C ILE A 187 -8.11 3.77 -18.47
N LEU A 188 -7.15 4.63 -18.79
CA LEU A 188 -5.98 4.25 -19.58
C LEU A 188 -5.15 3.19 -18.84
N ALA A 189 -4.89 3.40 -17.54
CA ALA A 189 -4.19 2.45 -16.69
C ALA A 189 -4.96 1.11 -16.60
N SER A 190 -6.29 1.14 -16.39
CA SER A 190 -7.09 -0.09 -16.31
C SER A 190 -7.01 -0.92 -17.60
N LYS A 191 -7.04 -0.26 -18.77
CA LYS A 191 -6.88 -0.94 -20.07
C LYS A 191 -5.47 -1.51 -20.25
N TYR A 192 -4.46 -0.76 -19.85
CA TYR A 192 -3.06 -1.20 -19.97
C TYR A 192 -2.77 -2.43 -19.11
N PHE A 193 -3.26 -2.43 -17.87
CA PHE A 193 -3.08 -3.53 -16.92
C PHE A 193 -4.17 -4.61 -17.00
N VAL A 194 -5.18 -4.42 -17.85
CA VAL A 194 -6.35 -5.32 -18.00
C VAL A 194 -7.07 -5.56 -16.66
N ILE A 195 -7.32 -4.47 -15.95
CA ILE A 195 -8.01 -4.49 -14.65
C ILE A 195 -9.43 -3.98 -14.83
N ASP A 196 -10.40 -4.71 -14.30
CA ASP A 196 -11.80 -4.29 -14.31
C ASP A 196 -12.01 -3.10 -13.35
N MET A 197 -12.51 -1.98 -13.89
CA MET A 197 -12.85 -0.80 -13.10
C MET A 197 -14.27 -0.94 -12.55
N GLY A 198 -14.43 -0.76 -11.25
CA GLY A 198 -15.76 -0.73 -10.62
C GLY A 198 -16.04 -1.88 -9.67
N ARG A 199 -15.07 -2.73 -9.39
CA ARG A 199 -15.13 -3.68 -8.28
C ARG A 199 -14.92 -2.95 -6.95
N ASN A 200 -16.02 -2.43 -6.40
CA ASN A 200 -16.03 -1.83 -5.05
C ASN A 200 -16.74 -2.72 -4.02
N ASP A 201 -17.40 -3.79 -4.50
CA ASP A 201 -18.16 -4.76 -3.69
C ASP A 201 -17.64 -6.18 -3.93
#